data_1f8fc41fa99decfd4fb7461644afc46e
#
_entry.id   1f8fc41fa99decfd4fb7461644afc46e
#
_cell.length_a   1.000
_cell.length_b   1.000
_cell.length_c   1.000
_cell.angle_alpha   90.00
_cell.angle_beta   90.00
_cell.angle_gamma   90.00
#
_symmetry.space_group_name_H-M   'P 1'
#
loop_
_entity.id
_entity.type
_entity.pdbx_description
1 polymer ?
#
loop_
_entity_poly.entity_id
_entity_poly.type
_entity_poly.pdbx_seq_one_letter_code
_entity_poly.pdbx_strand_id
1 'polypeptide(L)'
;MSWLIKSSIGRKLVMSISGLALILFLTFHMSMNLVALFSEEAYNAVCGFLGANWYALVASMGLAVLFIVHIVYAFILTLQNRKARGNDRYDVVDKPKGVEWASQNMMALGVIIVLGIFLHLFNFWAKMQLAEIIGQHDLGIDGVTGPTDGAGLIRYTFSNPIFVVLYLIWLGSLWFHLSHGFWSSLHTIGFNNRVWFERLRCISNIYTTIIVLGFAVVVIYYFIQALCGGSLWYC
;
A
#
# COMPACT_ATOMS: atom_id res chain seq x y z
N MET A 1 -4.57 -16.74 24.82
CA MET A 1 -4.16 -15.56 23.99
C MET A 1 -2.76 -15.01 24.29
N SER A 2 -2.15 -15.32 25.46
CA SER A 2 -0.78 -14.87 25.81
C SER A 2 0.32 -15.37 24.86
N TRP A 3 0.12 -16.52 24.22
CA TRP A 3 1.09 -17.13 23.28
C TRP A 3 1.31 -16.28 22.02
N LEU A 4 0.25 -15.75 21.39
CA LEU A 4 0.35 -14.91 20.18
C LEU A 4 1.18 -13.64 20.42
N ILE A 5 1.11 -13.10 21.64
CA ILE A 5 1.80 -11.84 21.98
C ILE A 5 3.21 -12.11 22.52
N LYS A 6 3.41 -13.20 23.30
CA LYS A 6 4.67 -13.46 24.02
C LYS A 6 5.67 -14.31 23.23
N SER A 7 5.22 -15.23 22.36
CA SER A 7 6.12 -16.09 21.59
C SER A 7 6.64 -15.40 20.32
N SER A 8 7.86 -15.74 19.92
CA SER A 8 8.45 -15.24 18.66
C SER A 8 7.68 -15.71 17.43
N ILE A 9 7.16 -16.94 17.47
CA ILE A 9 6.35 -17.53 16.39
C ILE A 9 4.99 -16.85 16.32
N GLY A 10 4.33 -16.61 17.45
CA GLY A 10 3.03 -15.92 17.49
C GLY A 10 3.11 -14.52 16.89
N ARG A 11 4.16 -13.76 17.23
CA ARG A 11 4.37 -12.41 16.66
C ARG A 11 4.59 -12.43 15.14
N LYS A 12 5.37 -13.39 14.63
CA LYS A 12 5.57 -13.57 13.19
C LYS A 12 4.27 -13.95 12.49
N LEU A 13 3.44 -14.78 13.13
CA LEU A 13 2.13 -15.17 12.59
C LEU A 13 1.18 -13.96 12.48
N VAL A 14 1.08 -13.12 13.53
CA VAL A 14 0.27 -11.90 13.49
C VAL A 14 0.76 -10.96 12.38
N MET A 15 2.09 -10.79 12.27
CA MET A 15 2.71 -9.98 11.21
C MET A 15 2.36 -10.50 9.81
N SER A 16 2.40 -11.82 9.62
CA SER A 16 2.09 -12.46 8.33
C SER A 16 0.62 -12.34 7.96
N ILE A 17 -0.29 -12.62 8.90
CA ILE A 17 -1.73 -12.52 8.66
C ILE A 17 -2.13 -11.08 8.37
N SER A 18 -1.65 -10.11 9.15
CA SER A 18 -1.92 -8.69 8.91
C SER A 18 -1.37 -8.24 7.55
N GLY A 19 -0.17 -8.67 7.17
CA GLY A 19 0.42 -8.38 5.88
C GLY A 19 -0.37 -8.95 4.70
N LEU A 20 -0.81 -10.21 4.78
CA LEU A 20 -1.65 -10.83 3.75
C LEU A 20 -2.99 -10.15 3.59
N ALA A 21 -3.63 -9.76 4.70
CA ALA A 21 -4.89 -9.02 4.66
C ALA A 21 -4.72 -7.63 4.01
N LEU A 22 -3.61 -6.93 4.28
CA LEU A 22 -3.27 -5.66 3.61
C LEU A 22 -3.02 -5.86 2.11
N ILE A 23 -2.37 -6.96 1.69
CA ILE A 23 -2.18 -7.29 0.27
C ILE A 23 -3.52 -7.54 -0.43
N LEU A 24 -4.44 -8.24 0.22
CA LEU A 24 -5.79 -8.45 -0.30
C LEU A 24 -6.54 -7.13 -0.49
N PHE A 25 -6.44 -6.22 0.49
CA PHE A 25 -6.98 -4.87 0.37
C PHE A 25 -6.34 -4.10 -0.79
N LEU A 26 -5.01 -4.14 -0.94
CA LEU A 26 -4.32 -3.47 -2.04
C LEU A 26 -4.77 -3.99 -3.41
N THR A 27 -5.03 -5.29 -3.52
CA THR A 27 -5.54 -5.90 -4.76
C THR A 27 -6.91 -5.33 -5.12
N PHE A 28 -7.83 -5.31 -4.14
CA PHE A 28 -9.15 -4.71 -4.31
C PHE A 28 -9.04 -3.22 -4.65
N HIS A 29 -8.23 -2.48 -3.90
CA HIS A 29 -8.05 -1.04 -4.09
C HIS A 29 -7.47 -0.70 -5.46
N MET A 30 -6.46 -1.44 -5.93
CA MET A 30 -5.91 -1.30 -7.27
C MET A 30 -6.96 -1.59 -8.35
N SER A 31 -7.70 -2.69 -8.19
CA SER A 31 -8.74 -3.08 -9.16
C SER A 31 -9.82 -2.01 -9.30
N MET A 32 -10.25 -1.40 -8.17
CA MET A 32 -11.21 -0.31 -8.19
C MET A 32 -10.64 0.95 -8.85
N ASN A 33 -9.37 1.29 -8.59
CA ASN A 33 -8.74 2.45 -9.23
C ASN A 33 -8.56 2.28 -10.75
N LEU A 34 -8.35 1.06 -11.24
CA LEU A 34 -8.30 0.81 -12.69
C LEU A 34 -9.61 1.11 -13.39
N VAL A 35 -10.76 1.05 -12.72
CA VAL A 35 -12.07 1.42 -13.29
C VAL A 35 -12.05 2.87 -13.79
N ALA A 36 -11.33 3.77 -13.11
CA ALA A 36 -11.21 5.17 -13.50
C ALA A 36 -10.59 5.39 -14.89
N LEU A 37 -9.78 4.44 -15.37
CA LEU A 37 -9.17 4.51 -16.71
C LEU A 37 -10.18 4.21 -17.84
N PHE A 38 -11.26 3.51 -17.52
CA PHE A 38 -12.29 3.09 -18.49
C PHE A 38 -13.54 3.96 -18.42
N SER A 39 -13.94 4.37 -17.20
CA SER A 39 -15.13 5.21 -16.98
C SER A 39 -14.99 5.95 -15.65
N GLU A 40 -14.87 7.27 -15.71
CA GLU A 40 -14.89 8.14 -14.53
C GLU A 40 -16.23 8.08 -13.80
N GLU A 41 -17.35 7.97 -14.55
CA GLU A 41 -18.69 7.83 -13.97
C GLU A 41 -18.82 6.54 -13.16
N ALA A 42 -18.39 5.40 -13.72
CA ALA A 42 -18.40 4.12 -12.99
C ALA A 42 -17.52 4.17 -11.76
N TYR A 43 -16.35 4.81 -11.85
CA TYR A 43 -15.46 4.99 -10.70
C TYR A 43 -16.09 5.87 -9.61
N ASN A 44 -16.72 6.99 -9.98
CA ASN A 44 -17.41 7.88 -9.04
C ASN A 44 -18.62 7.17 -8.40
N ALA A 45 -19.32 6.29 -9.12
CA ALA A 45 -20.36 5.44 -8.53
C ALA A 45 -19.79 4.49 -7.46
N VAL A 46 -18.60 3.90 -7.68
CA VAL A 46 -17.89 3.10 -6.66
C VAL A 46 -17.49 3.98 -5.47
N CYS A 47 -16.99 5.19 -5.71
CA CYS A 47 -16.65 6.14 -4.64
C CYS A 47 -17.87 6.49 -3.78
N GLY A 48 -19.03 6.78 -4.39
CA GLY A 48 -20.28 7.04 -3.67
C GLY A 48 -20.78 5.83 -2.90
N PHE A 49 -20.65 4.61 -3.47
CA PHE A 49 -21.03 3.38 -2.77
C PHE A 49 -20.13 3.11 -1.55
N LEU A 50 -18.81 3.38 -1.65
CA LEU A 50 -17.83 3.17 -0.60
C LEU A 50 -17.60 4.41 0.29
N GLY A 51 -18.36 5.50 0.11
CA GLY A 51 -18.17 6.75 0.84
C GLY A 51 -18.42 6.65 2.36
N ALA A 52 -19.27 7.50 2.93
CA ALA A 52 -19.57 7.52 4.36
C ALA A 52 -20.65 6.55 4.81
N ASN A 53 -20.98 5.53 4.02
CA ASN A 53 -21.92 4.49 4.40
C ASN A 53 -21.40 3.67 5.60
N TRP A 54 -22.28 3.21 6.47
CA TRP A 54 -21.91 2.52 7.71
C TRP A 54 -20.97 1.32 7.50
N TYR A 55 -21.18 0.52 6.46
CA TYR A 55 -20.34 -0.63 6.13
C TYR A 55 -18.94 -0.22 5.67
N ALA A 56 -18.83 0.88 4.92
CA ALA A 56 -17.55 1.43 4.47
C ALA A 56 -16.76 2.03 5.65
N LEU A 57 -17.45 2.69 6.59
CA LEU A 57 -16.83 3.19 7.83
C LEU A 57 -16.28 2.05 8.68
N VAL A 58 -17.05 0.96 8.88
CA VAL A 58 -16.60 -0.22 9.62
C VAL A 58 -15.39 -0.86 8.91
N ALA A 59 -15.42 -0.98 7.58
CA ALA A 59 -14.31 -1.53 6.81
C ALA A 59 -13.04 -0.63 6.91
N SER A 60 -13.19 0.68 6.82
CA SER A 60 -12.07 1.64 6.96
C SER A 60 -11.47 1.61 8.36
N MET A 61 -12.30 1.53 9.41
CA MET A 61 -11.82 1.37 10.79
C MET A 61 -11.09 0.04 10.99
N GLY A 62 -11.64 -1.05 10.46
CA GLY A 62 -10.99 -2.37 10.50
C GLY A 62 -9.63 -2.36 9.79
N LEU A 63 -9.55 -1.71 8.63
CA LEU A 63 -8.31 -1.53 7.88
C LEU A 63 -7.28 -0.70 8.65
N ALA A 64 -7.71 0.40 9.30
CA ALA A 64 -6.84 1.24 10.13
C ALA A 64 -6.26 0.45 11.31
N VAL A 65 -7.08 -0.34 12.01
CA VAL A 65 -6.63 -1.22 13.10
C VAL A 65 -5.61 -2.25 12.58
N LEU A 66 -5.92 -2.89 11.46
CA LEU A 66 -5.04 -3.87 10.82
C LEU A 66 -3.67 -3.27 10.47
N PHE A 67 -3.68 -2.07 9.92
CA PHE A 67 -2.48 -1.32 9.56
C PHE A 67 -1.65 -0.95 10.80
N ILE A 68 -2.29 -0.46 11.86
CA ILE A 68 -1.62 -0.16 13.14
C ILE A 68 -1.00 -1.42 13.74
N VAL A 69 -1.74 -2.53 13.77
CA VAL A 69 -1.22 -3.83 14.23
C VAL A 69 0.01 -4.23 13.43
N HIS A 70 -0.04 -4.14 12.10
CA HIS A 70 1.08 -4.46 11.23
C HIS A 70 2.33 -3.62 11.55
N ILE A 71 2.19 -2.30 11.70
CA ILE A 71 3.29 -1.40 12.06
C ILE A 71 3.86 -1.72 13.44
N VAL A 72 3.01 -1.87 14.46
CA VAL A 72 3.45 -2.15 15.83
C VAL A 72 4.27 -3.45 15.89
N TYR A 73 3.78 -4.51 15.24
CA TYR A 73 4.52 -5.77 15.20
C TYR A 73 5.80 -5.70 14.39
N ALA A 74 5.83 -4.88 13.31
CA ALA A 74 7.06 -4.61 12.56
C ALA A 74 8.14 -3.95 13.44
N PHE A 75 7.76 -2.97 14.25
CA PHE A 75 8.66 -2.35 15.22
C PHE A 75 9.15 -3.33 16.28
N ILE A 76 8.24 -4.08 16.90
CA ILE A 76 8.58 -5.08 17.94
C ILE A 76 9.58 -6.09 17.37
N LEU A 77 9.31 -6.67 16.21
CA LEU A 77 10.19 -7.66 15.58
C LEU A 77 11.54 -7.06 15.19
N THR A 78 11.56 -5.83 14.70
CA THR A 78 12.82 -5.13 14.35
C THR A 78 13.68 -4.89 15.58
N LEU A 79 13.09 -4.41 16.68
CA LEU A 79 13.82 -4.18 17.94
C LEU A 79 14.37 -5.49 18.52
N GLN A 80 13.59 -6.57 18.46
CA GLN A 80 14.04 -7.88 18.91
C GLN A 80 15.19 -8.43 18.06
N ASN A 81 15.11 -8.31 16.74
CA ASN A 81 16.18 -8.72 15.84
C ASN A 81 17.45 -7.91 16.05
N ARG A 82 17.34 -6.61 16.33
CA ARG A 82 18.49 -5.75 16.68
C ARG A 82 19.12 -6.18 18.00
N LYS A 83 18.30 -6.42 19.02
CA LYS A 83 18.80 -6.89 20.34
C LYS A 83 19.47 -8.26 20.22
N ALA A 84 18.93 -9.18 19.43
CA ALA A 84 19.49 -10.51 19.24
C ALA A 84 20.84 -10.51 18.50
N ARG A 85 21.10 -9.51 17.63
CA ARG A 85 22.39 -9.36 16.94
C ARG A 85 23.50 -8.83 17.84
N GLY A 86 23.16 -8.16 18.96
CA GLY A 86 24.13 -7.51 19.83
C GLY A 86 24.76 -6.24 19.24
N ASN A 87 25.75 -5.69 19.98
CA ASN A 87 26.49 -4.48 19.58
C ASN A 87 27.78 -4.80 18.81
N ASP A 88 28.24 -6.05 18.84
CA ASP A 88 29.47 -6.46 18.20
C ASP A 88 29.28 -6.47 16.68
N ARG A 89 30.00 -5.60 15.99
CA ARG A 89 30.11 -5.62 14.54
C ARG A 89 31.25 -6.55 14.17
N TYR A 90 30.97 -7.54 13.35
CA TYR A 90 32.03 -8.36 12.76
C TYR A 90 32.91 -7.49 11.86
N ASP A 91 34.23 -7.62 11.99
CA ASP A 91 35.21 -6.93 11.14
C ASP A 91 35.08 -7.35 9.66
N VAL A 92 34.61 -8.56 9.43
CA VAL A 92 34.31 -9.08 8.09
C VAL A 92 32.83 -9.36 8.00
N VAL A 93 32.13 -8.55 7.18
CA VAL A 93 30.70 -8.76 6.87
C VAL A 93 30.62 -9.57 5.59
N ASP A 94 30.71 -10.89 5.70
CA ASP A 94 30.34 -11.77 4.59
C ASP A 94 28.80 -11.91 4.56
N LYS A 95 28.19 -11.29 3.54
CA LYS A 95 26.74 -11.40 3.36
C LYS A 95 26.42 -12.77 2.76
N PRO A 96 25.60 -13.60 3.42
CA PRO A 96 25.21 -14.87 2.85
C PRO A 96 24.64 -14.70 1.44
N LYS A 97 25.12 -15.48 0.49
CA LYS A 97 24.59 -15.51 -0.87
C LYS A 97 23.09 -15.84 -0.80
N GLY A 98 22.23 -14.95 -1.32
CA GLY A 98 20.78 -15.15 -1.34
C GLY A 98 19.98 -14.29 -0.35
N VAL A 99 20.61 -13.43 0.46
CA VAL A 99 19.87 -12.45 1.27
C VAL A 99 19.44 -11.29 0.38
N GLU A 100 18.12 -11.14 0.20
CA GLU A 100 17.54 -10.08 -0.63
C GLU A 100 17.79 -8.69 -0.04
N TRP A 101 18.07 -7.72 -0.90
CA TRP A 101 18.25 -6.31 -0.51
C TRP A 101 16.99 -5.77 0.22
N ALA A 102 15.80 -6.13 -0.26
CA ALA A 102 14.52 -5.75 0.34
C ALA A 102 14.43 -6.23 1.80
N SER A 103 14.83 -7.50 2.07
CA SER A 103 14.84 -8.06 3.43
C SER A 103 15.72 -7.25 4.40
N GLN A 104 16.86 -6.77 3.94
CA GLN A 104 17.79 -5.99 4.77
C GLN A 104 17.26 -4.58 5.06
N ASN A 105 16.45 -4.03 4.16
CA ASN A 105 15.97 -2.65 4.20
C ASN A 105 14.47 -2.54 4.54
N MET A 106 13.82 -3.64 4.99
CA MET A 106 12.37 -3.67 5.27
C MET A 106 11.89 -2.55 6.19
N MET A 107 12.69 -2.15 7.18
CA MET A 107 12.33 -1.06 8.09
C MET A 107 12.34 0.30 7.38
N ALA A 108 13.36 0.58 6.57
CA ALA A 108 13.44 1.83 5.80
C ALA A 108 12.30 1.91 4.77
N LEU A 109 12.06 0.81 4.05
CA LEU A 109 10.93 0.69 3.12
C LEU A 109 9.59 0.90 3.83
N GLY A 110 9.41 0.29 5.01
CA GLY A 110 8.22 0.47 5.84
C GLY A 110 7.99 1.91 6.27
N VAL A 111 9.04 2.65 6.64
CA VAL A 111 8.94 4.08 6.98
C VAL A 111 8.50 4.91 5.77
N ILE A 112 9.09 4.67 4.59
CA ILE A 112 8.68 5.37 3.35
C ILE A 112 7.21 5.07 3.03
N ILE A 113 6.77 3.81 3.21
CA ILE A 113 5.38 3.43 2.99
C ILE A 113 4.44 4.16 3.95
N VAL A 114 4.78 4.27 5.23
CA VAL A 114 3.99 5.01 6.22
C VAL A 114 3.88 6.49 5.83
N LEU A 115 4.97 7.12 5.42
CA LEU A 115 4.96 8.52 4.94
C LEU A 115 4.07 8.68 3.69
N GLY A 116 4.16 7.74 2.74
CA GLY A 116 3.29 7.72 1.56
C GLY A 116 1.82 7.53 1.90
N ILE A 117 1.50 6.70 2.91
CA ILE A 117 0.12 6.55 3.40
C ILE A 117 -0.39 7.85 4.01
N PHE A 118 0.39 8.59 4.80
CA PHE A 118 -0.04 9.89 5.30
C PHE A 118 -0.34 10.87 4.15
N LEU A 119 0.53 10.92 3.14
CA LEU A 119 0.29 11.72 1.94
C LEU A 119 -1.00 11.29 1.22
N HIS A 120 -1.23 9.98 1.08
CA HIS A 120 -2.41 9.42 0.46
C HIS A 120 -3.69 9.72 1.25
N LEU A 121 -3.67 9.57 2.57
CA LEU A 121 -4.80 9.92 3.43
C LEU A 121 -5.13 11.41 3.33
N PHE A 122 -4.13 12.29 3.27
CA PHE A 122 -4.33 13.72 3.11
C PHE A 122 -4.93 14.07 1.73
N ASN A 123 -4.41 13.46 0.65
CA ASN A 123 -4.85 13.78 -0.71
C ASN A 123 -6.22 13.20 -1.06
N PHE A 124 -6.58 12.03 -0.52
CA PHE A 124 -7.79 11.30 -0.89
C PHE A 124 -8.73 11.09 0.29
N TRP A 125 -8.34 10.33 1.30
CA TRP A 125 -9.25 9.97 2.38
C TRP A 125 -9.86 11.18 3.10
N ALA A 126 -9.05 12.19 3.40
CA ALA A 126 -9.51 13.40 4.07
C ALA A 126 -10.48 14.23 3.21
N LYS A 127 -10.30 14.23 1.90
CA LYS A 127 -11.16 14.95 0.94
C LYS A 127 -12.37 14.14 0.48
N MET A 128 -12.38 12.85 0.72
CA MET A 128 -13.47 11.94 0.37
C MET A 128 -14.23 11.54 1.63
N GLN A 129 -13.87 10.42 2.25
CA GLN A 129 -14.62 9.83 3.35
C GLN A 129 -14.73 10.74 4.58
N LEU A 130 -13.65 11.42 4.99
CA LEU A 130 -13.72 12.35 6.13
C LEU A 130 -14.60 13.57 5.81
N ALA A 131 -14.49 14.14 4.60
CA ALA A 131 -15.33 15.26 4.18
C ALA A 131 -16.82 14.89 4.20
N GLU A 132 -17.19 13.70 3.72
CA GLU A 132 -18.58 13.22 3.81
C GLU A 132 -19.04 13.05 5.28
N ILE A 133 -18.20 12.48 6.16
CA ILE A 133 -18.51 12.28 7.58
C ILE A 133 -18.83 13.60 8.27
N ILE A 134 -18.07 14.67 7.96
CA ILE A 134 -18.25 15.99 8.56
C ILE A 134 -19.26 16.86 7.80
N GLY A 135 -19.88 16.33 6.73
CA GLY A 135 -20.90 17.05 5.94
C GLY A 135 -20.33 18.16 5.04
N GLN A 136 -19.05 18.10 4.69
CA GLN A 136 -18.42 19.03 3.75
C GLN A 136 -18.69 18.58 2.31
N HIS A 137 -19.65 19.20 1.64
CA HIS A 137 -20.03 18.84 0.26
C HIS A 137 -19.22 19.59 -0.80
N ASP A 138 -18.73 20.79 -0.50
CA ASP A 138 -17.85 21.57 -1.37
C ASP A 138 -16.42 21.53 -0.82
N LEU A 139 -15.50 21.05 -1.64
CA LEU A 139 -14.09 20.94 -1.29
C LEU A 139 -13.29 22.20 -1.65
N GLY A 140 -13.88 23.16 -2.38
CA GLY A 140 -13.19 24.33 -2.89
C GLY A 140 -12.07 24.00 -3.86
N ILE A 141 -12.16 22.90 -4.59
CA ILE A 141 -11.16 22.41 -5.54
C ILE A 141 -11.75 22.50 -6.96
N ASP A 142 -11.09 23.27 -7.82
CA ASP A 142 -11.53 23.44 -9.21
C ASP A 142 -11.57 22.10 -9.95
N GLY A 143 -12.70 21.84 -10.62
CA GLY A 143 -12.91 20.61 -11.39
C GLY A 143 -13.27 19.38 -10.55
N VAL A 144 -13.53 19.54 -9.25
CA VAL A 144 -13.99 18.47 -8.35
C VAL A 144 -15.38 18.82 -7.82
N THR A 145 -16.37 17.99 -8.09
CA THR A 145 -17.78 18.27 -7.79
C THR A 145 -18.16 17.98 -6.32
N GLY A 146 -17.34 17.25 -5.60
CA GLY A 146 -17.56 16.94 -4.17
C GLY A 146 -16.78 15.72 -3.69
N PRO A 147 -17.04 15.27 -2.46
CA PRO A 147 -16.30 14.16 -1.83
C PRO A 147 -16.40 12.81 -2.55
N THR A 148 -17.46 12.59 -3.31
CA THR A 148 -17.65 11.34 -4.08
C THR A 148 -17.06 11.40 -5.50
N ASP A 149 -16.54 12.56 -5.91
CA ASP A 149 -15.86 12.72 -7.20
C ASP A 149 -14.40 12.28 -7.12
N GLY A 150 -14.20 10.97 -6.99
CA GLY A 150 -12.88 10.36 -6.91
C GLY A 150 -12.05 10.57 -8.18
N ALA A 151 -12.66 10.54 -9.36
CA ALA A 151 -11.98 10.77 -10.63
C ALA A 151 -11.44 12.21 -10.74
N GLY A 152 -12.26 13.20 -10.36
CA GLY A 152 -11.84 14.60 -10.25
C GLY A 152 -10.66 14.78 -9.29
N LEU A 153 -10.70 14.12 -8.11
CA LEU A 153 -9.59 14.18 -7.14
C LEU A 153 -8.31 13.51 -7.64
N ILE A 154 -8.40 12.39 -8.37
CA ILE A 154 -7.24 11.75 -9.00
C ILE A 154 -6.63 12.72 -10.03
N ARG A 155 -7.46 13.29 -10.90
CA ARG A 155 -7.05 14.27 -11.92
C ARG A 155 -6.38 15.48 -11.28
N TYR A 156 -7.00 16.08 -10.27
CA TYR A 156 -6.43 17.20 -9.52
C TYR A 156 -5.10 16.85 -8.88
N THR A 157 -5.00 15.72 -8.20
CA THR A 157 -3.78 15.33 -7.49
C THR A 157 -2.62 15.05 -8.45
N PHE A 158 -2.87 14.32 -9.53
CA PHE A 158 -1.81 13.93 -10.48
C PHE A 158 -1.60 14.93 -11.62
N SER A 159 -2.31 16.05 -11.65
CA SER A 159 -1.89 17.21 -12.46
C SER A 159 -0.61 17.88 -11.90
N ASN A 160 -0.32 17.67 -10.61
CA ASN A 160 0.88 18.23 -9.98
C ASN A 160 2.07 17.25 -10.09
N PRO A 161 3.16 17.59 -10.81
CA PRO A 161 4.30 16.70 -11.01
C PRO A 161 5.01 16.30 -9.72
N ILE A 162 4.95 17.13 -8.66
CA ILE A 162 5.55 16.80 -7.36
C ILE A 162 4.85 15.60 -6.76
N PHE A 163 3.51 15.57 -6.75
CA PHE A 163 2.76 14.43 -6.26
C PHE A 163 3.01 13.19 -7.11
N VAL A 164 3.07 13.32 -8.44
CA VAL A 164 3.40 12.19 -9.32
C VAL A 164 4.73 11.55 -8.93
N VAL A 165 5.79 12.33 -8.78
CA VAL A 165 7.11 11.82 -8.37
C VAL A 165 7.06 11.17 -6.98
N LEU A 166 6.41 11.80 -6.00
CA LEU A 166 6.29 11.25 -4.65
C LEU A 166 5.53 9.92 -4.63
N TYR A 167 4.43 9.82 -5.38
CA TYR A 167 3.66 8.57 -5.49
C TYR A 167 4.44 7.47 -6.22
N LEU A 168 5.20 7.79 -7.26
CA LEU A 168 6.03 6.79 -7.96
C LEU A 168 7.17 6.28 -7.07
N ILE A 169 7.81 7.15 -6.28
CA ILE A 169 8.81 6.72 -5.28
C ILE A 169 8.15 5.81 -4.22
N TRP A 170 6.97 6.20 -3.74
CA TRP A 170 6.20 5.41 -2.80
C TRP A 170 5.84 4.03 -3.36
N LEU A 171 5.34 3.97 -4.60
CA LEU A 171 5.02 2.72 -5.30
C LEU A 171 6.26 1.83 -5.50
N GLY A 172 7.43 2.42 -5.82
CA GLY A 172 8.70 1.70 -5.87
C GLY A 172 9.07 1.06 -4.53
N SER A 173 8.91 1.82 -3.43
CA SER A 173 9.15 1.30 -2.08
C SER A 173 8.15 0.19 -1.71
N LEU A 174 6.89 0.34 -2.12
CA LEU A 174 5.85 -0.67 -1.95
C LEU A 174 6.20 -1.96 -2.72
N TRP A 175 6.71 -1.84 -3.95
CA TRP A 175 7.15 -3.00 -4.73
C TRP A 175 8.22 -3.82 -3.99
N PHE A 176 9.25 -3.18 -3.50
CA PHE A 176 10.32 -3.86 -2.73
C PHE A 176 9.78 -4.47 -1.42
N HIS A 177 8.90 -3.77 -0.74
CA HIS A 177 8.31 -4.25 0.51
C HIS A 177 7.43 -5.48 0.29
N LEU A 178 6.55 -5.45 -0.71
CA LEU A 178 5.65 -6.55 -1.03
C LEU A 178 6.38 -7.74 -1.66
N SER A 179 7.35 -7.50 -2.55
CA SER A 179 8.09 -8.58 -3.21
C SER A 179 8.76 -9.51 -2.21
N HIS A 180 9.25 -8.97 -1.08
CA HIS A 180 9.78 -9.77 0.03
C HIS A 180 8.68 -10.21 1.00
N GLY A 181 7.80 -9.29 1.41
CA GLY A 181 6.80 -9.50 2.45
C GLY A 181 5.80 -10.59 2.10
N PHE A 182 5.39 -10.69 0.84
CA PHE A 182 4.35 -11.63 0.41
C PHE A 182 4.82 -13.09 0.51
N TRP A 183 5.91 -13.48 -0.14
CA TRP A 183 6.40 -14.86 -0.05
C TRP A 183 6.85 -15.22 1.37
N SER A 184 7.42 -14.26 2.10
CA SER A 184 7.86 -14.45 3.50
C SER A 184 6.68 -14.72 4.43
N SER A 185 5.53 -14.06 4.21
CA SER A 185 4.31 -14.30 4.98
C SER A 185 3.72 -15.69 4.69
N LEU A 186 3.68 -16.10 3.42
CA LEU A 186 3.24 -17.44 3.02
C LEU A 186 4.14 -18.54 3.62
N HIS A 187 5.45 -18.31 3.61
CA HIS A 187 6.41 -19.20 4.26
C HIS A 187 6.15 -19.33 5.77
N THR A 188 5.82 -18.23 6.45
CA THR A 188 5.55 -18.20 7.89
C THR A 188 4.28 -18.97 8.26
N ILE A 189 3.25 -18.97 7.41
CA ILE A 189 1.99 -19.68 7.67
C ILE A 189 2.00 -21.15 7.23
N GLY A 190 3.14 -21.66 6.74
CA GLY A 190 3.33 -23.10 6.51
C GLY A 190 3.57 -23.54 5.05
N PHE A 191 3.54 -22.61 4.08
CA PHE A 191 3.95 -22.93 2.70
C PHE A 191 5.48 -22.99 2.58
N ASN A 192 6.08 -23.88 3.36
CA ASN A 192 7.51 -23.97 3.62
C ASN A 192 8.07 -25.30 3.18
N ASN A 193 8.16 -25.55 1.87
CA ASN A 193 8.87 -26.71 1.37
C ASN A 193 9.81 -26.36 0.23
N ARG A 194 10.82 -27.22 0.00
CA ARG A 194 11.88 -26.95 -1.00
C ARG A 194 11.35 -26.76 -2.42
N VAL A 195 10.25 -27.41 -2.79
CA VAL A 195 9.66 -27.34 -4.12
C VAL A 195 8.94 -26.01 -4.34
N TRP A 196 8.19 -25.54 -3.32
CA TRP A 196 7.37 -24.35 -3.44
C TRP A 196 8.11 -23.05 -3.14
N PHE A 197 9.23 -23.09 -2.45
CA PHE A 197 9.94 -21.88 -2.02
C PHE A 197 10.28 -20.94 -3.20
N GLU A 198 10.99 -21.45 -4.21
CA GLU A 198 11.36 -20.63 -5.38
C GLU A 198 10.13 -20.24 -6.23
N ARG A 199 9.14 -21.12 -6.31
CA ARG A 199 7.89 -20.83 -7.02
C ARG A 199 7.10 -19.71 -6.34
N LEU A 200 7.01 -19.72 -5.01
CA LEU A 200 6.31 -18.66 -4.25
C LEU A 200 7.03 -17.32 -4.38
N ARG A 201 8.35 -17.30 -4.41
CA ARG A 201 9.11 -16.06 -4.69
C ARG A 201 8.79 -15.50 -6.07
N CYS A 202 8.79 -16.35 -7.09
CA CYS A 202 8.45 -15.96 -8.45
C CYS A 202 7.01 -15.44 -8.55
N ILE A 203 6.03 -16.19 -8.01
CA ILE A 203 4.62 -15.80 -7.97
C ILE A 203 4.43 -14.48 -7.23
N SER A 204 5.08 -14.31 -6.07
CA SER A 204 5.00 -13.08 -5.28
C SER A 204 5.54 -11.87 -6.05
N ASN A 205 6.65 -12.02 -6.77
CA ASN A 205 7.22 -10.95 -7.57
C ASN A 205 6.31 -10.57 -8.74
N ILE A 206 5.76 -11.56 -9.46
CA ILE A 206 4.82 -11.31 -10.57
C ILE A 206 3.57 -10.59 -10.04
N TYR A 207 2.98 -11.12 -8.98
CA TYR A 207 1.75 -10.57 -8.38
C TYR A 207 1.95 -9.14 -7.87
N THR A 208 3.05 -8.89 -7.15
CA THR A 208 3.41 -7.56 -6.66
C THR A 208 3.63 -6.59 -7.81
N THR A 209 4.29 -7.04 -8.89
CA THR A 209 4.53 -6.22 -10.07
C THR A 209 3.21 -5.82 -10.74
N ILE A 210 2.25 -6.74 -10.86
CA ILE A 210 0.92 -6.44 -11.41
C ILE A 210 0.21 -5.37 -10.55
N ILE A 211 0.22 -5.50 -9.23
CA ILE A 211 -0.41 -4.52 -8.33
C ILE A 211 0.22 -3.14 -8.48
N VAL A 212 1.54 -3.08 -8.41
CA VAL A 212 2.26 -1.79 -8.44
C VAL A 212 2.17 -1.13 -9.81
N LEU A 213 2.26 -1.90 -10.89
CA LEU A 213 2.06 -1.37 -12.25
C LEU A 213 0.62 -0.89 -12.45
N GLY A 214 -0.39 -1.60 -11.90
CA GLY A 214 -1.77 -1.15 -11.95
C GLY A 214 -1.95 0.26 -11.35
N PHE A 215 -1.40 0.52 -10.18
CA PHE A 215 -1.40 1.87 -9.60
C PHE A 215 -0.56 2.87 -10.41
N ALA A 216 0.64 2.48 -10.86
CA ALA A 216 1.51 3.36 -11.62
C ALA A 216 0.87 3.83 -12.93
N VAL A 217 0.14 2.93 -13.62
CA VAL A 217 -0.62 3.28 -14.84
C VAL A 217 -1.66 4.36 -14.55
N VAL A 218 -2.40 4.27 -13.45
CA VAL A 218 -3.37 5.31 -13.06
C VAL A 218 -2.68 6.66 -12.85
N VAL A 219 -1.58 6.69 -12.07
CA VAL A 219 -0.82 7.92 -11.80
C VAL A 219 -0.30 8.55 -13.11
N ILE A 220 0.32 7.74 -13.96
CA ILE A 220 0.92 8.22 -15.22
C ILE A 220 -0.16 8.65 -16.21
N TYR A 221 -1.27 7.91 -16.33
CA TYR A 221 -2.38 8.24 -17.23
C TYR A 221 -2.93 9.64 -16.93
N TYR A 222 -3.30 9.92 -15.67
CA TYR A 222 -3.87 11.21 -15.31
C TYR A 222 -2.84 12.35 -15.38
N PHE A 223 -1.56 12.06 -15.18
CA PHE A 223 -0.51 13.04 -15.40
C PHE A 223 -0.35 13.41 -16.88
N ILE A 224 -0.32 12.41 -17.78
CA ILE A 224 -0.25 12.66 -19.22
C ILE A 224 -1.51 13.40 -19.69
N GLN A 225 -2.69 13.01 -19.23
CA GLN A 225 -3.95 13.69 -19.55
C GLN A 225 -3.90 15.18 -19.13
N ALA A 226 -3.31 15.49 -17.97
CA ALA A 226 -3.15 16.88 -17.52
C ALA A 226 -2.19 17.67 -18.42
N LEU A 227 -1.09 17.06 -18.88
CA LEU A 227 -0.14 17.69 -19.83
C LEU A 227 -0.77 17.95 -21.19
N CYS A 228 -1.70 17.10 -21.64
CA CYS A 228 -2.40 17.21 -22.93
C CYS A 228 -3.66 18.10 -22.87
N GLY A 229 -3.80 18.95 -21.85
CA GLY A 229 -4.95 19.85 -21.73
C GLY A 229 -6.28 19.17 -21.48
N GLY A 230 -6.27 17.97 -20.86
CA GLY A 230 -7.45 17.22 -20.45
C GLY A 230 -7.93 16.16 -21.45
N SER A 231 -7.30 16.03 -22.62
CA SER A 231 -7.62 15.00 -23.62
C SER A 231 -6.36 14.40 -24.20
N LEU A 232 -6.22 13.06 -24.13
CA LEU A 232 -5.09 12.34 -24.75
C LEU A 232 -5.11 12.38 -26.29
N TRP A 233 -6.23 12.81 -26.90
CA TRP A 233 -6.37 12.91 -28.36
C TRP A 233 -5.69 14.14 -28.94
N TYR A 234 -5.22 15.07 -28.12
CA TYR A 234 -4.53 16.31 -28.52
C TYR A 234 -3.01 16.30 -28.27
N CYS A 235 -2.46 15.19 -27.75
CA CYS A 235 -1.02 14.95 -27.71
C CYS A 235 -0.52 14.20 -28.94
#